data_007dc99038ab531aa772e09de805d653
#
_entry.id   007dc99038ab531aa772e09de805d653
#
_cell.length_a   1.000
_cell.length_b   1.000
_cell.length_c   1.000
_cell.angle_alpha   90.00
_cell.angle_beta   90.00
_cell.angle_gamma   90.00
#
_symmetry.space_group_name_H-M   'P 1'
#
loop_
_entity.id
_entity.type
_entity.pdbx_description
1 polymer ?
#
loop_
_entity_poly.entity_id
_entity_poly.type
_entity_poly.pdbx_seq_one_letter_code
_entity_poly.pdbx_strand_id
1 'polypeptide(L)'
;MENVTIQVIARMHSDFATKFGIPRQSGLVEELRSTIVFEPEFRNPDTLRGIEDFSHLWIIWQFSEAVRTEWSPTVRPPRLGGNTRLGVFATRSPFRPNSLGLSSVKLLGVEKTEKFGTVLHVGGADLMDGTPIFDIKPYIPYGDSHPDATGGFTDTADDFLLSVNFPDPLLNILPESKREAAIGVLSHDPRPSYQRKPGRVYGLTFAGFDIRFTVEDSTLTVTEVNKT
;
A
#
# COMPACT_ATOMS: atom_id res chain seq x y z
N MET A 1 16.12 -28.04 -2.24
CA MET A 1 15.15 -27.20 -1.53
C MET A 1 13.76 -27.65 -1.95
N GLU A 2 12.89 -27.84 -1.01
CA GLU A 2 11.48 -28.14 -1.29
C GLU A 2 10.78 -26.85 -1.69
N ASN A 3 10.04 -26.90 -2.79
CA ASN A 3 9.21 -25.77 -3.26
C ASN A 3 7.74 -26.11 -2.98
N VAL A 4 7.02 -25.16 -2.39
CA VAL A 4 5.58 -25.24 -2.18
C VAL A 4 4.88 -24.32 -3.17
N THR A 5 3.91 -24.85 -3.89
CA THR A 5 3.08 -24.05 -4.81
C THR A 5 1.89 -23.48 -4.06
N ILE A 6 1.67 -22.17 -4.18
CA ILE A 6 0.48 -21.48 -3.68
C ILE A 6 -0.29 -20.86 -4.84
N GLN A 7 -1.61 -20.74 -4.70
CA GLN A 7 -2.49 -20.23 -5.74
C GLN A 7 -2.80 -18.75 -5.52
N VAL A 8 -2.93 -18.00 -6.62
CA VAL A 8 -3.51 -16.65 -6.58
C VAL A 8 -5.02 -16.80 -6.48
N ILE A 9 -5.61 -16.35 -5.38
CA ILE A 9 -7.06 -16.44 -5.17
C ILE A 9 -7.80 -15.17 -5.59
N ALA A 10 -7.10 -14.03 -5.57
CA ALA A 10 -7.69 -12.72 -5.88
C ALA A 10 -6.61 -11.75 -6.34
N ARG A 11 -7.06 -10.59 -6.84
CA ARG A 11 -6.19 -9.44 -7.15
C ARG A 11 -6.71 -8.18 -6.50
N MET A 12 -5.78 -7.32 -6.08
CA MET A 12 -6.08 -5.99 -5.61
C MET A 12 -6.33 -5.07 -6.82
N HIS A 13 -7.40 -4.29 -6.79
CA HIS A 13 -7.60 -3.13 -7.66
C HIS A 13 -7.47 -1.86 -6.82
N SER A 14 -6.48 -1.04 -7.14
CA SER A 14 -6.13 0.16 -6.39
C SER A 14 -5.85 1.35 -7.32
N ASP A 15 -5.69 2.53 -6.72
CA ASP A 15 -5.35 3.76 -7.44
C ASP A 15 -3.86 3.88 -7.82
N PHE A 16 -3.04 2.89 -7.47
CA PHE A 16 -1.59 2.88 -7.73
C PHE A 16 -1.25 2.00 -8.92
N ALA A 17 -1.06 2.59 -10.09
CA ALA A 17 -0.59 1.86 -11.29
C ALA A 17 0.89 1.44 -11.19
N THR A 18 1.67 2.07 -10.31
CA THR A 18 3.09 1.80 -10.07
C THR A 18 3.39 1.80 -8.58
N LYS A 19 4.53 1.22 -8.19
CA LYS A 19 4.96 1.19 -6.79
C LYS A 19 5.36 2.56 -6.20
N PHE A 20 5.51 3.59 -7.03
CA PHE A 20 5.88 4.92 -6.56
C PHE A 20 4.70 5.61 -5.87
N GLY A 21 4.92 6.09 -4.66
CA GLY A 21 3.91 6.78 -3.86
C GLY A 21 3.00 5.87 -3.04
N ILE A 22 3.09 4.55 -3.16
CA ILE A 22 2.35 3.64 -2.28
C ILE A 22 2.81 3.89 -0.83
N PRO A 23 1.88 4.06 0.14
CA PRO A 23 2.22 4.16 1.55
C PRO A 23 3.09 2.99 2.02
N ARG A 24 4.01 3.25 2.94
CA ARG A 24 4.99 2.23 3.40
C ARG A 24 4.36 1.07 4.17
N GLN A 25 3.19 1.28 4.72
CA GLN A 25 2.39 0.29 5.45
C GLN A 25 0.90 0.56 5.22
N SER A 26 0.09 -0.48 5.34
CA SER A 26 -1.36 -0.36 5.35
C SER A 26 -1.84 0.49 6.55
N GLY A 27 -2.95 1.18 6.37
CA GLY A 27 -3.59 2.00 7.40
C GLY A 27 -3.00 3.39 7.57
N LEU A 28 -1.85 3.74 6.96
CA LEU A 28 -1.27 5.08 7.06
C LEU A 28 -2.10 6.17 6.36
N VAL A 29 -2.84 5.81 5.33
CA VAL A 29 -3.77 6.68 4.59
C VAL A 29 -5.12 5.99 4.56
N GLU A 30 -5.97 6.29 5.53
CA GLU A 30 -7.26 5.61 5.71
C GLU A 30 -8.25 5.89 4.58
N GLU A 31 -8.09 6.99 3.86
CA GLU A 31 -8.94 7.45 2.75
C GLU A 31 -8.73 6.64 1.46
N LEU A 32 -7.66 5.86 1.37
CA LEU A 32 -7.44 4.96 0.23
C LEU A 32 -8.57 3.93 0.14
N ARG A 33 -9.11 3.78 -1.06
CA ARG A 33 -10.17 2.84 -1.39
C ARG A 33 -9.69 1.88 -2.46
N SER A 34 -9.78 0.60 -2.16
CA SER A 34 -9.36 -0.47 -3.07
C SER A 34 -10.40 -1.59 -3.09
N THR A 35 -10.35 -2.40 -4.12
CA THR A 35 -11.28 -3.52 -4.30
C THR A 35 -10.52 -4.81 -4.49
N ILE A 36 -10.86 -5.85 -3.74
CA ILE A 36 -10.36 -7.20 -3.92
C ILE A 36 -11.31 -7.94 -4.85
N VAL A 37 -10.81 -8.38 -5.99
CA VAL A 37 -11.54 -9.14 -7.00
C VAL A 37 -11.00 -10.56 -7.03
N PHE A 38 -11.86 -11.54 -6.76
CA PHE A 38 -11.49 -12.95 -6.75
C PHE A 38 -11.28 -13.49 -8.17
N GLU A 39 -10.33 -14.39 -8.32
CA GLU A 39 -10.18 -15.17 -9.56
C GLU A 39 -11.42 -16.05 -9.76
N PRO A 40 -11.79 -16.37 -11.01
CA PRO A 40 -13.07 -17.04 -11.31
C PRO A 40 -13.33 -18.32 -10.51
N GLU A 41 -12.30 -19.11 -10.24
CA GLU A 41 -12.39 -20.37 -9.49
C GLU A 41 -12.78 -20.16 -8.02
N PHE A 42 -12.52 -18.97 -7.46
CA PHE A 42 -12.72 -18.64 -6.04
C PHE A 42 -13.92 -17.72 -5.79
N ARG A 43 -14.79 -17.50 -6.81
CA ARG A 43 -15.97 -16.61 -6.72
C ARG A 43 -17.20 -17.24 -6.06
N ASN A 44 -17.05 -18.37 -5.37
CA ASN A 44 -18.15 -18.97 -4.63
C ASN A 44 -18.55 -18.06 -3.47
N PRO A 45 -19.81 -17.55 -3.40
CA PRO A 45 -20.23 -16.62 -2.34
C PRO A 45 -20.16 -17.24 -0.94
N ASP A 46 -20.22 -18.55 -0.82
CA ASP A 46 -20.10 -19.22 0.47
C ASP A 46 -18.73 -19.06 1.13
N THR A 47 -17.68 -18.76 0.36
CA THR A 47 -16.33 -18.52 0.90
C THR A 47 -16.27 -17.22 1.73
N LEU A 48 -17.21 -16.30 1.52
CA LEU A 48 -17.27 -15.00 2.19
C LEU A 48 -18.36 -14.93 3.27
N ARG A 49 -19.06 -16.02 3.52
CA ARG A 49 -20.13 -16.04 4.53
C ARG A 49 -19.59 -15.70 5.91
N GLY A 50 -20.12 -14.62 6.52
CA GLY A 50 -19.71 -14.12 7.83
C GLY A 50 -18.53 -13.16 7.81
N ILE A 51 -17.96 -12.82 6.64
CA ILE A 51 -16.81 -11.89 6.56
C ILE A 51 -17.19 -10.46 6.97
N GLU A 52 -18.47 -10.09 6.78
CA GLU A 52 -18.99 -8.76 7.09
C GLU A 52 -19.04 -8.45 8.61
N ASP A 53 -18.93 -9.49 9.45
CA ASP A 53 -18.85 -9.34 10.91
C ASP A 53 -17.49 -8.80 11.39
N PHE A 54 -16.49 -8.78 10.50
CA PHE A 54 -15.13 -8.34 10.83
C PHE A 54 -14.83 -6.94 10.28
N SER A 55 -14.23 -6.10 11.11
CA SER A 55 -13.86 -4.73 10.71
C SER A 55 -12.57 -4.67 9.89
N HIS A 56 -11.66 -5.64 10.07
CA HIS A 56 -10.35 -5.67 9.42
C HIS A 56 -10.02 -7.08 8.94
N LEU A 57 -9.21 -7.12 7.88
CA LEU A 57 -8.73 -8.34 7.25
C LEU A 57 -7.21 -8.31 7.13
N TRP A 58 -6.57 -9.46 7.39
CA TRP A 58 -5.21 -9.74 6.95
C TRP A 58 -5.24 -10.17 5.48
N ILE A 59 -4.35 -9.60 4.68
CA ILE A 59 -4.13 -9.97 3.27
C ILE A 59 -2.71 -10.49 3.13
N ILE A 60 -2.56 -11.73 2.64
CA ILE A 60 -1.28 -12.34 2.27
C ILE A 60 -1.14 -12.22 0.76
N TRP A 61 -0.10 -11.52 0.29
CA TRP A 61 0.04 -11.12 -1.09
C TRP A 61 1.50 -11.17 -1.57
N GLN A 62 1.76 -10.94 -2.85
CA GLN A 62 3.10 -10.98 -3.43
C GLN A 62 3.59 -9.60 -3.85
N PHE A 63 4.83 -9.29 -3.51
CA PHE A 63 5.58 -8.19 -4.12
C PHE A 63 5.97 -8.56 -5.56
N SER A 64 5.01 -8.57 -6.48
CA SER A 64 5.18 -9.05 -7.87
C SER A 64 6.30 -8.34 -8.63
N GLU A 65 6.51 -7.04 -8.36
CA GLU A 65 7.57 -6.22 -8.96
C GLU A 65 8.96 -6.42 -8.31
N ALA A 66 9.07 -7.23 -7.25
CA ALA A 66 10.31 -7.42 -6.51
C ALA A 66 10.81 -8.87 -6.48
N VAL A 67 10.18 -9.75 -7.26
CA VAL A 67 10.60 -11.16 -7.39
C VAL A 67 12.00 -11.21 -8.00
N ARG A 68 12.90 -11.94 -7.36
CA ARG A 68 14.29 -12.13 -7.80
C ARG A 68 14.66 -13.61 -7.78
N THR A 69 15.56 -14.00 -8.64
CA THR A 69 16.14 -15.34 -8.66
C THR A 69 17.10 -15.57 -7.49
N GLU A 70 17.76 -14.51 -7.04
CA GLU A 70 18.69 -14.54 -5.91
C GLU A 70 18.24 -13.56 -4.82
N TRP A 71 18.44 -13.93 -3.58
CA TRP A 71 18.14 -13.10 -2.42
C TRP A 71 19.42 -12.78 -1.62
N SER A 72 19.37 -11.72 -0.84
CA SER A 72 20.46 -11.33 0.04
C SER A 72 20.06 -11.49 1.50
N PRO A 73 20.93 -12.02 2.38
CA PRO A 73 20.62 -12.16 3.80
C PRO A 73 20.48 -10.81 4.51
N THR A 74 20.96 -9.73 3.88
CA THR A 74 20.88 -8.38 4.44
C THR A 74 20.31 -7.38 3.43
N VAL A 75 19.60 -6.38 3.95
CA VAL A 75 19.05 -5.25 3.20
C VAL A 75 19.44 -3.93 3.86
N ARG A 76 19.22 -2.81 3.15
CA ARG A 76 19.45 -1.46 3.66
C ARG A 76 18.12 -0.73 3.78
N PRO A 77 17.50 -0.69 4.97
CA PRO A 77 16.23 0.01 5.14
C PRO A 77 16.38 1.51 4.84
N PRO A 78 15.51 2.09 4.01
CA PRO A 78 15.56 3.53 3.70
C PRO A 78 15.42 4.43 4.95
N ARG A 79 14.66 4.00 5.96
CA ARG A 79 14.48 4.70 7.24
C ARG A 79 15.80 4.88 8.02
N LEU A 80 16.78 4.02 7.82
CA LEU A 80 18.12 4.12 8.43
C LEU A 80 19.13 4.83 7.52
N GLY A 81 18.67 5.70 6.62
CA GLY A 81 19.54 6.47 5.71
C GLY A 81 20.17 5.64 4.59
N GLY A 82 19.81 4.35 4.45
CA GLY A 82 20.30 3.47 3.38
C GLY A 82 21.76 2.98 3.54
N ASN A 83 22.45 3.35 4.62
CA ASN A 83 23.83 2.94 4.90
C ASN A 83 23.92 1.75 5.86
N THR A 84 23.00 1.65 6.79
CA THR A 84 22.95 0.56 7.77
C THR A 84 22.35 -0.70 7.15
N ARG A 85 23.05 -1.84 7.32
CA ARG A 85 22.56 -3.15 6.90
C ARG A 85 21.85 -3.85 8.05
N LEU A 86 20.68 -4.41 7.78
CA LEU A 86 19.96 -5.29 8.70
C LEU A 86 19.68 -6.64 8.05
N GLY A 87 19.49 -7.67 8.85
CA GLY A 87 19.01 -8.96 8.39
C GLY A 87 17.66 -8.82 7.70
N VAL A 88 17.44 -9.49 6.58
CA VAL A 88 16.21 -9.36 5.78
C VAL A 88 14.97 -9.71 6.61
N PHE A 89 15.07 -10.68 7.53
CA PHE A 89 13.97 -11.09 8.41
C PHE A 89 13.69 -10.12 9.57
N ALA A 90 14.62 -9.21 9.86
CA ALA A 90 14.40 -8.11 10.77
C ALA A 90 13.76 -6.87 10.08
N THR A 91 13.28 -7.02 8.85
CA THR A 91 12.67 -5.95 8.05
C THR A 91 11.44 -6.44 7.31
N ARG A 92 10.66 -5.51 6.77
CA ARG A 92 9.54 -5.77 5.84
C ARG A 92 9.95 -5.53 4.36
N SER A 93 11.24 -5.70 4.05
CA SER A 93 11.75 -5.55 2.68
C SER A 93 11.07 -6.54 1.73
N PRO A 94 10.72 -6.13 0.50
CA PRO A 94 10.21 -7.03 -0.54
C PRO A 94 11.28 -8.01 -1.07
N PHE A 95 12.57 -7.68 -0.90
CA PHE A 95 13.70 -8.46 -1.39
C PHE A 95 14.06 -9.60 -0.43
N ARG A 96 13.14 -10.53 -0.25
CA ARG A 96 13.21 -11.67 0.67
C ARG A 96 13.05 -13.00 -0.09
N PRO A 97 13.43 -14.14 0.50
CA PRO A 97 13.38 -15.45 -0.20
C PRO A 97 12.01 -15.75 -0.82
N ASN A 98 10.95 -15.51 -0.05
CA ASN A 98 9.58 -15.52 -0.52
C ASN A 98 9.11 -14.08 -0.51
N SER A 99 8.85 -13.50 -1.68
CA SER A 99 8.44 -12.09 -1.82
C SER A 99 6.99 -11.88 -1.36
N LEU A 100 6.67 -12.33 -0.13
CA LEU A 100 5.34 -12.24 0.47
C LEU A 100 5.21 -10.95 1.27
N GLY A 101 4.06 -10.29 1.10
CA GLY A 101 3.58 -9.18 1.91
C GLY A 101 2.46 -9.62 2.84
N LEU A 102 2.28 -8.89 3.92
CA LEU A 102 1.20 -9.03 4.89
C LEU A 102 0.70 -7.64 5.24
N SER A 103 -0.57 -7.38 4.97
CA SER A 103 -1.21 -6.09 5.23
C SER A 103 -2.53 -6.27 5.98
N SER A 104 -2.74 -5.49 7.03
CA SER A 104 -4.05 -5.37 7.66
C SER A 104 -4.80 -4.22 7.00
N VAL A 105 -5.99 -4.49 6.48
CA VAL A 105 -6.83 -3.49 5.81
C VAL A 105 -8.20 -3.43 6.46
N LYS A 106 -8.85 -2.26 6.44
CA LYS A 106 -10.21 -2.09 6.91
C LYS A 106 -11.19 -2.68 5.89
N LEU A 107 -12.11 -3.54 6.32
CA LEU A 107 -13.23 -3.96 5.48
C LEU A 107 -14.27 -2.84 5.45
N LEU A 108 -14.59 -2.35 4.25
CA LEU A 108 -15.56 -1.28 4.03
C LEU A 108 -16.92 -1.80 3.58
N GLY A 109 -16.93 -2.98 2.96
CA GLY A 109 -18.16 -3.61 2.51
C GLY A 109 -17.92 -4.77 1.55
N VAL A 110 -18.99 -5.49 1.31
CA VAL A 110 -19.09 -6.62 0.38
C VAL A 110 -20.11 -6.26 -0.69
N GLU A 111 -19.74 -6.37 -1.96
CA GLU A 111 -20.62 -6.03 -3.07
C GLU A 111 -20.74 -7.21 -4.04
N LYS A 112 -21.95 -7.50 -4.48
CA LYS A 112 -22.21 -8.46 -5.54
C LYS A 112 -22.30 -7.72 -6.89
N THR A 113 -21.32 -7.94 -7.75
CA THR A 113 -21.24 -7.34 -9.08
C THR A 113 -21.61 -8.36 -10.16
N GLU A 114 -22.14 -7.88 -11.30
CA GLU A 114 -22.44 -8.75 -12.44
C GLU A 114 -21.17 -9.32 -13.11
N LYS A 115 -20.11 -8.50 -13.19
CA LYS A 115 -18.90 -8.83 -13.93
C LYS A 115 -17.92 -9.70 -13.13
N PHE A 116 -17.76 -9.41 -11.83
CA PHE A 116 -16.70 -10.01 -11.01
C PHE A 116 -17.22 -10.93 -9.91
N GLY A 117 -18.54 -11.13 -9.83
CA GLY A 117 -19.16 -11.82 -8.70
C GLY A 117 -19.09 -10.98 -7.43
N THR A 118 -18.90 -11.62 -6.29
CA THR A 118 -18.75 -10.90 -5.01
C THR A 118 -17.33 -10.34 -4.87
N VAL A 119 -17.22 -9.07 -4.54
CA VAL A 119 -15.96 -8.35 -4.32
C VAL A 119 -15.92 -7.76 -2.91
N LEU A 120 -14.72 -7.49 -2.39
CA LEU A 120 -14.53 -6.82 -1.10
C LEU A 120 -13.99 -5.41 -1.34
N HIS A 121 -14.65 -4.42 -0.76
CA HIS A 121 -14.14 -3.05 -0.69
C HIS A 121 -13.33 -2.87 0.58
N VAL A 122 -12.09 -2.39 0.46
CA VAL A 122 -11.16 -2.23 1.57
C VAL A 122 -10.57 -0.83 1.61
N GLY A 123 -10.25 -0.38 2.83
CA GLY A 123 -9.62 0.90 3.10
C GLY A 123 -8.18 0.75 3.56
N GLY A 124 -7.34 1.76 3.27
CA GLY A 124 -5.97 1.85 3.75
C GLY A 124 -4.99 0.81 3.17
N ALA A 125 -5.28 0.24 2.01
CA ALA A 125 -4.40 -0.75 1.39
C ALA A 125 -3.12 -0.11 0.83
N ASP A 126 -1.98 -0.78 1.06
CA ASP A 126 -0.64 -0.41 0.60
C ASP A 126 -0.19 -1.29 -0.59
N LEU A 127 -1.10 -1.61 -1.49
CA LEU A 127 -0.89 -2.52 -2.61
C LEU A 127 -1.07 -1.81 -3.96
N MET A 128 -0.20 -2.17 -4.91
CA MET A 128 -0.32 -1.76 -6.31
C MET A 128 -1.51 -2.43 -6.99
N ASP A 129 -2.07 -1.79 -8.01
CA ASP A 129 -3.10 -2.38 -8.87
C ASP A 129 -2.59 -3.69 -9.51
N GLY A 130 -3.46 -4.70 -9.57
CA GLY A 130 -3.14 -6.04 -10.08
C GLY A 130 -2.33 -6.92 -9.12
N THR A 131 -1.98 -6.47 -7.92
CA THR A 131 -1.20 -7.26 -6.94
C THR A 131 -1.90 -8.60 -6.64
N PRO A 132 -1.19 -9.75 -6.80
CA PRO A 132 -1.73 -11.07 -6.51
C PRO A 132 -1.93 -11.26 -5.00
N ILE A 133 -3.09 -11.80 -4.64
CA ILE A 133 -3.46 -12.16 -3.25
C ILE A 133 -3.55 -13.67 -3.16
N PHE A 134 -2.94 -14.24 -2.13
CA PHE A 134 -2.87 -15.69 -1.89
C PHE A 134 -3.81 -16.15 -0.80
N ASP A 135 -4.10 -15.29 0.20
CA ASP A 135 -4.99 -15.63 1.29
C ASP A 135 -5.58 -14.37 1.94
N ILE A 136 -6.77 -14.52 2.51
CA ILE A 136 -7.46 -13.50 3.28
C ILE A 136 -7.91 -14.13 4.58
N LYS A 137 -7.60 -13.48 5.71
CA LYS A 137 -8.02 -13.93 7.04
C LYS A 137 -8.66 -12.77 7.81
N PRO A 138 -9.66 -13.02 8.65
CA PRO A 138 -10.15 -11.98 9.54
C PRO A 138 -9.06 -11.56 10.53
N TYR A 139 -9.00 -10.26 10.84
CA TYR A 139 -8.20 -9.74 11.95
C TYR A 139 -8.96 -10.00 13.26
N ILE A 140 -8.32 -10.66 14.21
CA ILE A 140 -8.91 -11.07 15.49
C ILE A 140 -8.21 -10.31 16.62
N PRO A 141 -8.84 -9.25 17.22
CA PRO A 141 -8.17 -8.36 18.15
C PRO A 141 -7.49 -9.06 19.33
N TYR A 142 -8.11 -10.08 19.91
CA TYR A 142 -7.53 -10.79 21.05
C TYR A 142 -6.30 -11.63 20.71
N GLY A 143 -6.12 -12.01 19.44
CA GLY A 143 -4.98 -12.82 19.00
C GLY A 143 -3.93 -12.02 18.22
N ASP A 144 -4.35 -10.96 17.53
CA ASP A 144 -3.49 -10.20 16.60
C ASP A 144 -2.93 -8.91 17.21
N SER A 145 -3.57 -8.36 18.27
CA SER A 145 -3.13 -7.12 18.90
C SER A 145 -2.15 -7.39 20.03
N HIS A 146 -0.99 -6.74 19.96
CA HIS A 146 0.05 -6.76 20.99
C HIS A 146 0.38 -5.30 21.38
N PRO A 147 -0.39 -4.68 22.30
CA PRO A 147 -0.20 -3.25 22.67
C PRO A 147 1.17 -2.95 23.29
N ASP A 148 1.84 -3.95 23.85
CA ASP A 148 3.16 -3.88 24.48
C ASP A 148 4.31 -4.24 23.52
N ALA A 149 4.01 -4.49 22.23
CA ALA A 149 5.03 -4.83 21.23
C ALA A 149 6.01 -3.66 21.00
N THR A 150 7.31 -3.99 20.88
CA THR A 150 8.34 -3.02 20.51
C THR A 150 8.61 -3.08 19.01
N GLY A 151 8.71 -1.92 18.36
CA GLY A 151 8.92 -1.80 16.90
C GLY A 151 10.38 -1.86 16.45
N GLY A 152 11.34 -2.03 17.37
CA GLY A 152 12.76 -2.06 17.06
C GLY A 152 13.23 -0.76 16.41
N PHE A 153 13.91 -0.82 15.27
CA PHE A 153 14.41 0.40 14.57
C PHE A 153 13.30 1.32 14.05
N THR A 154 12.05 0.88 14.05
CA THR A 154 10.92 1.72 13.61
C THR A 154 10.45 2.67 14.70
N ASP A 155 10.71 2.36 15.98
CA ASP A 155 10.32 3.21 17.13
C ASP A 155 11.11 4.53 17.18
N THR A 156 12.30 4.56 16.58
CA THR A 156 13.16 5.75 16.51
C THR A 156 12.97 6.56 15.23
N ALA A 157 12.12 6.09 14.32
CA ALA A 157 11.89 6.77 13.05
C ALA A 157 10.77 7.80 13.25
N ASP A 158 11.09 9.08 13.10
CA ASP A 158 10.10 10.14 13.03
C ASP A 158 9.16 9.89 11.85
N ASP A 159 7.89 9.64 12.13
CA ASP A 159 6.83 9.65 11.12
C ASP A 159 6.46 11.11 10.81
N PHE A 160 7.42 11.78 10.16
CA PHE A 160 7.27 13.18 9.78
C PHE A 160 6.34 13.27 8.56
N LEU A 161 5.21 13.95 8.74
CA LEU A 161 4.29 14.27 7.67
C LEU A 161 4.64 15.62 7.05
N LEU A 162 4.61 15.71 5.73
CA LEU A 162 4.72 16.96 5.02
C LEU A 162 3.40 17.74 5.10
N SER A 163 3.50 19.07 5.24
CA SER A 163 2.37 19.94 4.96
C SER A 163 2.12 19.96 3.46
N VAL A 164 0.89 19.67 3.03
CA VAL A 164 0.54 19.62 1.61
C VAL A 164 -0.18 20.91 1.19
N ASN A 165 0.46 21.68 0.34
CA ASN A 165 -0.18 22.79 -0.37
C ASN A 165 -0.69 22.28 -1.72
N PHE A 166 -2.01 22.02 -1.80
CA PHE A 166 -2.67 21.59 -3.02
C PHE A 166 -3.64 22.69 -3.45
N PRO A 167 -3.27 23.57 -4.42
CA PRO A 167 -4.13 24.66 -4.87
C PRO A 167 -5.50 24.16 -5.34
N ASP A 168 -6.59 24.82 -4.93
CA ASP A 168 -7.96 24.42 -5.24
C ASP A 168 -8.22 24.19 -6.74
N PRO A 169 -7.72 25.01 -7.68
CA PRO A 169 -7.93 24.74 -9.10
C PRO A 169 -7.32 23.41 -9.57
N LEU A 170 -6.19 22.99 -9.00
CA LEU A 170 -5.54 21.72 -9.32
C LEU A 170 -6.22 20.55 -8.59
N LEU A 171 -6.59 20.74 -7.33
CA LEU A 171 -7.31 19.72 -6.54
C LEU A 171 -8.67 19.36 -7.17
N ASN A 172 -9.35 20.36 -7.73
CA ASN A 172 -10.64 20.18 -8.38
C ASN A 172 -10.59 19.40 -9.71
N ILE A 173 -9.40 19.17 -10.28
CA ILE A 173 -9.21 18.27 -11.43
C ILE A 173 -9.44 16.81 -11.00
N LEU A 174 -9.09 16.47 -9.74
CA LEU A 174 -9.33 15.15 -9.19
C LEU A 174 -10.83 14.95 -8.85
N PRO A 175 -11.38 13.74 -9.07
CA PRO A 175 -12.68 13.39 -8.53
C PRO A 175 -12.73 13.63 -7.02
N GLU A 176 -13.85 14.11 -6.51
CA GLU A 176 -14.02 14.45 -5.09
C GLU A 176 -13.63 13.27 -4.17
N SER A 177 -14.05 12.05 -4.54
CA SER A 177 -13.75 10.82 -3.79
C SER A 177 -12.25 10.44 -3.73
N LYS A 178 -11.38 11.12 -4.48
CA LYS A 178 -9.94 10.85 -4.54
C LYS A 178 -9.07 11.95 -3.91
N ARG A 179 -9.65 13.09 -3.57
CA ARG A 179 -8.91 14.27 -3.12
C ARG A 179 -8.22 14.05 -1.78
N GLU A 180 -8.95 13.58 -0.78
CA GLU A 180 -8.40 13.31 0.56
C GLU A 180 -7.32 12.23 0.51
N ALA A 181 -7.57 11.14 -0.22
CA ALA A 181 -6.57 10.10 -0.42
C ALA A 181 -5.30 10.63 -1.11
N ALA A 182 -5.41 11.49 -2.12
CA ALA A 182 -4.25 12.10 -2.78
C ALA A 182 -3.45 12.99 -1.82
N ILE A 183 -4.12 13.82 -1.01
CA ILE A 183 -3.48 14.64 0.04
C ILE A 183 -2.78 13.74 1.06
N GLY A 184 -3.45 12.70 1.55
CA GLY A 184 -2.88 11.73 2.49
C GLY A 184 -1.62 11.06 1.94
N VAL A 185 -1.64 10.59 0.69
CA VAL A 185 -0.46 9.98 0.04
C VAL A 185 0.69 10.98 -0.08
N LEU A 186 0.42 12.22 -0.47
CA LEU A 186 1.43 13.27 -0.60
C LEU A 186 2.02 13.68 0.74
N SER A 187 1.23 13.69 1.81
CA SER A 187 1.70 14.02 3.16
C SER A 187 2.73 13.01 3.70
N HIS A 188 2.66 11.76 3.27
CA HIS A 188 3.61 10.72 3.65
C HIS A 188 4.92 10.72 2.85
N ASP A 189 5.26 11.82 2.19
CA ASP A 189 6.50 12.02 1.42
C ASP A 189 6.78 10.87 0.42
N PRO A 190 6.13 10.87 -0.75
CA PRO A 190 6.28 9.80 -1.73
C PRO A 190 7.67 9.75 -2.39
N ARG A 191 8.56 10.74 -2.12
CA ARG A 191 9.89 10.79 -2.69
C ARG A 191 10.77 9.63 -2.23
N PRO A 192 11.60 9.06 -3.11
CA PRO A 192 12.66 8.15 -2.68
C PRO A 192 13.61 8.86 -1.70
N SER A 193 13.93 8.21 -0.57
CA SER A 193 14.76 8.78 0.49
C SER A 193 16.14 9.30 0.03
N TYR A 194 16.68 8.72 -1.06
CA TYR A 194 17.97 9.10 -1.66
C TYR A 194 17.86 10.19 -2.73
N GLN A 195 16.68 10.71 -3.04
CA GLN A 195 16.46 11.71 -4.10
C GLN A 195 15.90 13.03 -3.57
N ARG A 196 16.20 13.40 -2.35
CA ARG A 196 15.78 14.68 -1.77
C ARG A 196 16.64 15.82 -2.28
N LYS A 197 16.23 16.48 -3.39
CA LYS A 197 16.90 17.63 -3.95
C LYS A 197 15.96 18.83 -3.92
N PRO A 198 16.37 19.99 -3.33
CA PRO A 198 15.57 21.22 -3.36
C PRO A 198 15.23 21.63 -4.81
N GLY A 199 14.03 22.14 -5.04
CA GLY A 199 13.57 22.63 -6.34
C GLY A 199 13.34 21.57 -7.42
N ARG A 200 13.56 20.29 -7.13
CA ARG A 200 13.25 19.20 -8.07
C ARG A 200 11.74 18.96 -8.13
N VAL A 201 11.22 18.86 -9.36
CA VAL A 201 9.84 18.42 -9.61
C VAL A 201 9.79 16.89 -9.60
N TYR A 202 8.87 16.35 -8.84
CA TYR A 202 8.54 14.92 -8.75
C TYR A 202 7.16 14.69 -9.37
N GLY A 203 6.89 13.45 -9.82
CA GLY A 203 5.58 13.06 -10.33
C GLY A 203 5.05 11.84 -9.58
N LEU A 204 3.78 11.84 -9.23
CA LEU A 204 3.03 10.74 -8.65
C LEU A 204 1.89 10.37 -9.60
N THR A 205 1.86 9.11 -10.06
CA THR A 205 0.68 8.60 -10.78
C THR A 205 -0.28 8.01 -9.76
N PHE A 206 -1.47 8.61 -9.65
CA PHE A 206 -2.50 8.22 -8.69
C PHE A 206 -3.89 8.37 -9.30
N ALA A 207 -4.74 7.36 -9.20
CA ALA A 207 -6.13 7.35 -9.67
C ALA A 207 -6.30 7.77 -11.15
N GLY A 208 -5.34 7.47 -12.02
CA GLY A 208 -5.36 7.88 -13.45
C GLY A 208 -4.93 9.33 -13.69
N PHE A 209 -4.24 9.95 -12.74
CA PHE A 209 -3.68 11.29 -12.87
C PHE A 209 -2.18 11.29 -12.60
N ASP A 210 -1.44 12.13 -13.33
CA ASP A 210 -0.04 12.50 -13.04
C ASP A 210 -0.04 13.79 -12.24
N ILE A 211 0.36 13.71 -10.97
CA ILE A 211 0.41 14.82 -10.02
C ILE A 211 1.86 15.24 -9.88
N ARG A 212 2.20 16.47 -10.33
CA ARG A 212 3.54 17.06 -10.22
C ARG A 212 3.65 17.90 -8.96
N PHE A 213 4.77 17.80 -8.27
CA PHE A 213 4.98 18.54 -7.03
C PHE A 213 6.46 18.82 -6.77
N THR A 214 6.71 19.83 -5.96
CA THR A 214 8.01 20.16 -5.37
C THR A 214 7.92 20.03 -3.85
N VAL A 215 9.08 19.89 -3.20
CA VAL A 215 9.13 19.89 -1.73
C VAL A 215 10.26 20.83 -1.29
N GLU A 216 9.88 21.80 -0.46
CA GLU A 216 10.79 22.73 0.21
C GLU A 216 10.58 22.60 1.72
N ASP A 217 11.66 22.36 2.44
CA ASP A 217 11.64 22.04 3.87
C ASP A 217 10.61 20.96 4.22
N SER A 218 9.55 21.32 4.92
CA SER A 218 8.45 20.44 5.35
C SER A 218 7.18 20.62 4.52
N THR A 219 7.22 21.38 3.43
CA THR A 219 6.04 21.70 2.63
C THR A 219 6.17 21.08 1.24
N LEU A 220 5.18 20.27 0.87
CA LEU A 220 4.97 19.76 -0.49
C LEU A 220 3.97 20.66 -1.20
N THR A 221 4.35 21.20 -2.34
CA THR A 221 3.47 22.04 -3.18
C THR A 221 3.18 21.34 -4.50
N VAL A 222 1.90 21.09 -4.78
CA VAL A 222 1.45 20.57 -6.07
C VAL A 222 1.49 21.68 -7.10
N THR A 223 2.15 21.42 -8.23
CA THR A 223 2.38 22.40 -9.29
C THR A 223 1.57 22.13 -10.56
N GLU A 224 1.20 20.87 -10.80
CA GLU A 224 0.48 20.45 -12.01
C GLU A 224 -0.29 19.15 -11.76
N VAL A 225 -1.44 18.98 -12.42
CA VAL A 225 -2.23 17.74 -12.43
C VAL A 225 -2.73 17.49 -13.84
N ASN A 226 -2.40 16.33 -14.41
CA ASN A 226 -2.81 15.91 -15.74
C ASN A 226 -3.48 14.54 -15.68
N LYS A 227 -4.48 14.31 -16.52
CA LYS A 227 -5.06 12.97 -16.70
C LYS A 227 -4.10 12.11 -17.54
N THR A 228 -3.83 10.89 -17.10
CA THR A 228 -2.96 9.90 -17.79
C THR A 228 -3.70 9.07 -18.80
#